data_5627903d561c0496a081be70b9d77853
#
_entry.id   5627903d561c0496a081be70b9d77853
#
_cell.length_a   1.000
_cell.length_b   1.000
_cell.length_c   1.000
_cell.angle_alpha   90.00
_cell.angle_beta   90.00
_cell.angle_gamma   90.00
#
_symmetry.space_group_name_H-M   'P 1'
#
loop_
_entity.id
_entity.type
_entity.pdbx_description
1 polymer ?
#
loop_
_entity_poly.entity_id
_entity_poly.type
_entity_poly.pdbx_seq_one_letter_code
_entity_poly.pdbx_strand_id
1 'polypeptide(L)'
;MLICNQIVVNNAEGKVFSDIDSIKYNKVGLLLGTTPQARITKVKNYFFIYRIDAAEELYKAGKIEKILISGDENSLDGINEPECMRDSLVARGVPANAITLDGKGYRTICSVVNANKVYGLKSFTIISQKFHNERAIYQAEHLGLDVENLQAYNAKMPKSRRAFLTTIREYFARVKMFYDLFWFK
;
A
#
# COMPACT_ATOMS: atom_id res chain seq x y z
N MET A 1 -11.17 -20.01 -4.20
CA MET A 1 -9.87 -19.43 -3.77
C MET A 1 -8.95 -19.12 -4.94
N LEU A 2 -8.59 -20.10 -5.80
CA LEU A 2 -7.73 -19.87 -6.98
C LEU A 2 -8.35 -18.89 -7.99
N ILE A 3 -9.64 -19.02 -8.28
CA ILE A 3 -10.37 -18.13 -9.20
C ILE A 3 -10.33 -16.68 -8.72
N CYS A 4 -10.64 -16.40 -7.45
CA CYS A 4 -10.58 -15.05 -6.88
C CYS A 4 -9.17 -14.45 -7.01
N ASN A 5 -8.13 -15.28 -6.77
CA ASN A 5 -6.75 -14.86 -6.93
C ASN A 5 -6.45 -14.47 -8.38
N GLN A 6 -6.86 -15.31 -9.34
CA GLN A 6 -6.62 -15.07 -10.76
C GLN A 6 -7.33 -13.81 -11.26
N ILE A 7 -8.57 -13.56 -10.82
CA ILE A 7 -9.33 -12.34 -11.17
C ILE A 7 -8.56 -11.10 -10.71
N VAL A 8 -8.05 -11.08 -9.46
CA VAL A 8 -7.31 -9.94 -8.92
C VAL A 8 -5.99 -9.72 -9.66
N VAL A 9 -5.26 -10.79 -9.98
CA VAL A 9 -3.99 -10.71 -10.70
C VAL A 9 -4.21 -10.19 -12.12
N ASN A 10 -5.18 -10.73 -12.85
CA ASN A 10 -5.50 -10.31 -14.22
C ASN A 10 -5.95 -8.84 -14.27
N ASN A 11 -6.77 -8.41 -13.29
CA ASN A 11 -7.21 -7.01 -13.21
C ASN A 11 -6.05 -6.04 -12.99
N ALA A 12 -5.01 -6.44 -12.28
CA ALA A 12 -3.84 -5.62 -11.97
C ALA A 12 -2.77 -5.64 -13.07
N GLU A 13 -2.94 -6.45 -14.11
CA GLU A 13 -1.99 -6.55 -15.23
C GLU A 13 -1.85 -5.21 -15.95
N GLY A 14 -0.61 -4.81 -16.25
CA GLY A 14 -0.31 -3.51 -16.86
C GLY A 14 -0.42 -2.29 -15.92
N LYS A 15 -0.77 -2.49 -14.64
CA LYS A 15 -0.93 -1.41 -13.64
C LYS A 15 0.05 -1.54 -12.47
N VAL A 16 0.76 -2.66 -12.35
CA VAL A 16 1.68 -2.95 -11.23
C VAL A 16 3.10 -3.11 -11.77
N PHE A 17 3.99 -2.26 -11.30
CA PHE A 17 5.36 -2.13 -11.79
C PHE A 17 6.38 -2.46 -10.70
N SER A 18 7.54 -2.98 -11.09
CA SER A 18 8.68 -3.25 -10.20
C SER A 18 9.95 -2.54 -10.66
N ASP A 19 9.87 -1.88 -11.79
CA ASP A 19 10.95 -1.10 -12.39
C ASP A 19 10.55 0.38 -12.37
N ILE A 20 11.46 1.23 -11.90
CA ILE A 20 11.26 2.67 -11.74
C ILE A 20 11.07 3.39 -13.06
N ASP A 21 11.68 2.90 -14.15
CA ASP A 21 11.59 3.52 -15.45
C ASP A 21 10.22 3.24 -16.12
N SER A 22 9.62 2.11 -15.80
CA SER A 22 8.33 1.68 -16.33
C SER A 22 7.14 2.41 -15.69
N ILE A 23 7.31 2.98 -14.49
CA ILE A 23 6.22 3.66 -13.79
C ILE A 23 6.05 5.10 -14.26
N LYS A 24 4.80 5.50 -14.52
CA LYS A 24 4.47 6.87 -14.91
C LYS A 24 4.47 7.80 -13.69
N TYR A 25 4.66 9.08 -13.93
CA TYR A 25 4.52 10.10 -12.90
C TYR A 25 3.09 10.18 -12.37
N ASN A 26 2.97 10.27 -11.06
CA ASN A 26 1.78 10.69 -10.33
C ASN A 26 2.18 11.66 -9.22
N LYS A 27 1.43 12.72 -9.01
CA LYS A 27 1.77 13.71 -7.97
C LYS A 27 1.87 13.12 -6.57
N VAL A 28 1.04 12.10 -6.26
CA VAL A 28 0.96 11.50 -4.92
C VAL A 28 1.22 10.00 -4.97
N GLY A 29 2.10 9.53 -4.07
CA GLY A 29 2.26 8.13 -3.73
C GLY A 29 1.42 7.78 -2.50
N LEU A 30 0.53 6.78 -2.60
CA LEU A 30 -0.20 6.20 -1.47
C LEU A 30 0.61 5.06 -0.87
N LEU A 31 1.32 5.34 0.23
CA LEU A 31 2.12 4.35 0.95
C LEU A 31 1.25 3.62 1.97
N LEU A 32 1.06 2.31 1.78
CA LEU A 32 0.24 1.50 2.69
C LEU A 32 0.98 1.16 3.97
N GLY A 33 0.31 1.35 5.10
CA GLY A 33 0.85 1.18 6.46
C GLY A 33 1.26 -0.25 6.81
N THR A 34 2.24 -0.35 7.69
CA THR A 34 2.65 -1.57 8.38
C THR A 34 3.57 -1.22 9.55
N THR A 35 3.62 -2.08 10.57
CA THR A 35 4.43 -1.87 11.77
C THR A 35 5.93 -2.06 11.51
N PRO A 36 6.83 -1.31 12.19
CA PRO A 36 8.29 -1.46 12.05
C PRO A 36 8.83 -2.78 12.58
N GLN A 37 8.10 -3.42 13.47
CA GLN A 37 8.47 -4.68 14.10
C GLN A 37 7.35 -5.73 13.98
N ALA A 38 7.72 -6.98 14.05
CA ALA A 38 6.78 -8.08 14.13
C ALA A 38 6.07 -8.06 15.49
N ARG A 39 4.74 -8.15 15.49
CA ARG A 39 3.90 -8.02 16.68
C ARG A 39 4.34 -8.92 17.84
N ILE A 40 4.51 -10.21 17.61
CA ILE A 40 4.80 -11.20 18.68
C ILE A 40 6.29 -11.23 18.99
N THR A 41 7.13 -11.37 17.98
CA THR A 41 8.57 -11.63 18.15
C THR A 41 9.41 -10.36 18.32
N LYS A 42 8.80 -9.19 18.13
CA LYS A 42 9.48 -7.87 18.13
C LYS A 42 10.69 -7.78 17.19
N VAL A 43 10.84 -8.75 16.28
CA VAL A 43 11.90 -8.76 15.27
C VAL A 43 11.57 -7.73 14.20
N LYS A 44 12.60 -7.13 13.63
CA LYS A 44 12.55 -6.14 12.55
C LYS A 44 11.64 -6.61 11.39
N ASN A 45 10.73 -5.76 10.97
CA ASN A 45 9.78 -6.07 9.91
C ASN A 45 10.34 -5.61 8.55
N TYR A 46 10.83 -6.53 7.75
CA TYR A 46 11.36 -6.21 6.42
C TYR A 46 10.29 -5.75 5.43
N PHE A 47 9.01 -6.05 5.64
CA PHE A 47 7.93 -5.44 4.85
C PHE A 47 7.88 -3.91 5.03
N PHE A 48 8.08 -3.45 6.27
CA PHE A 48 8.18 -2.02 6.57
C PHE A 48 9.35 -1.38 5.84
N ILE A 49 10.56 -1.95 5.99
CA ILE A 49 11.77 -1.39 5.40
C ILE A 49 11.64 -1.26 3.89
N TYR A 50 11.21 -2.34 3.23
CA TYR A 50 11.12 -2.35 1.78
C TYR A 50 10.02 -1.43 1.23
N ARG A 51 8.96 -1.13 2.02
CA ARG A 51 7.99 -0.09 1.65
C ARG A 51 8.60 1.31 1.76
N ILE A 52 9.37 1.56 2.81
CA ILE A 52 10.11 2.82 2.96
C ILE A 52 11.11 2.98 1.82
N ASP A 53 11.89 1.93 1.50
CA ASP A 53 12.84 1.94 0.37
C ASP A 53 12.14 2.30 -0.95
N ALA A 54 11.00 1.68 -1.25
CA ALA A 54 10.23 1.91 -2.47
C ALA A 54 9.64 3.34 -2.55
N ALA A 55 9.15 3.87 -1.43
CA ALA A 55 8.62 5.22 -1.38
C ALA A 55 9.72 6.28 -1.54
N GLU A 56 10.86 6.07 -0.90
CA GLU A 56 12.05 6.92 -1.05
C GLU A 56 12.56 6.91 -2.49
N GLU A 57 12.65 5.73 -3.12
CA GLU A 57 13.09 5.55 -4.49
C GLU A 57 12.20 6.33 -5.47
N LEU A 58 10.88 6.20 -5.37
CA LEU A 58 9.94 6.95 -6.20
C LEU A 58 10.03 8.46 -6.00
N TYR A 59 10.18 8.91 -4.75
CA TYR A 59 10.32 10.32 -4.43
C TYR A 59 11.61 10.90 -5.01
N LYS A 60 12.76 10.25 -4.80
CA LYS A 60 14.05 10.69 -5.32
C LYS A 60 14.14 10.66 -6.85
N ALA A 61 13.46 9.71 -7.49
CA ALA A 61 13.35 9.64 -8.95
C ALA A 61 12.37 10.66 -9.56
N GLY A 62 11.70 11.49 -8.74
CA GLY A 62 10.72 12.46 -9.21
C GLY A 62 9.46 11.82 -9.79
N LYS A 63 9.19 10.55 -9.50
CA LYS A 63 7.97 9.85 -9.94
C LYS A 63 6.77 10.22 -9.09
N ILE A 64 7.01 10.71 -7.88
CA ILE A 64 6.01 11.29 -6.98
C ILE A 64 6.59 12.55 -6.30
N GLU A 65 5.73 13.53 -5.94
CA GLU A 65 6.12 14.76 -5.22
C GLU A 65 5.68 14.74 -3.77
N LYS A 66 4.60 14.01 -3.47
CA LYS A 66 4.00 13.89 -2.12
C LYS A 66 3.73 12.43 -1.78
N ILE A 67 3.71 12.14 -0.50
CA ILE A 67 3.44 10.81 0.03
C ILE A 67 2.26 10.91 1.01
N LEU A 68 1.16 10.22 0.71
CA LEU A 68 0.08 9.95 1.64
C LEU A 68 0.35 8.60 2.31
N ILE A 69 0.67 8.60 3.59
CA ILE A 69 0.89 7.37 4.36
C ILE A 69 -0.42 6.99 5.02
N SER A 70 -1.00 5.86 4.60
CA SER A 70 -2.28 5.37 5.13
C SER A 70 -2.09 4.06 5.87
N GLY A 71 -2.33 4.08 7.18
CA GLY A 71 -2.15 2.96 8.10
C GLY A 71 -3.01 3.09 9.35
N ASP A 72 -2.80 2.20 10.31
CA ASP A 72 -3.51 2.18 11.58
C ASP A 72 -2.75 3.04 12.62
N GLU A 73 -3.38 4.14 13.05
CA GLU A 73 -2.82 4.99 14.13
C GLU A 73 -2.93 4.35 15.52
N ASN A 74 -3.83 3.37 15.67
CA ASN A 74 -4.09 2.65 16.91
C ASN A 74 -3.93 1.15 16.72
N SER A 75 -2.82 0.72 16.11
CA SER A 75 -2.57 -0.70 15.88
C SER A 75 -2.65 -1.50 17.19
N LEU A 76 -2.95 -2.79 17.08
CA LEU A 76 -3.08 -3.68 18.25
C LEU A 76 -1.85 -3.72 19.18
N ASP A 77 -0.72 -3.19 18.74
CA ASP A 77 0.53 -3.07 19.52
C ASP A 77 0.72 -1.66 20.12
N GLY A 78 -0.27 -0.76 19.98
CA GLY A 78 -0.16 0.63 20.39
C GLY A 78 0.81 1.44 19.51
N ILE A 79 1.14 0.97 18.31
CA ILE A 79 2.05 1.63 17.37
C ILE A 79 1.23 2.45 16.39
N ASN A 80 1.57 3.74 16.23
CA ASN A 80 1.09 4.57 15.15
C ASN A 80 1.90 4.27 13.89
N GLU A 81 1.34 3.45 12.99
CA GLU A 81 2.04 3.03 11.76
C GLU A 81 2.43 4.22 10.86
N PRO A 82 1.51 5.18 10.53
CA PRO A 82 1.83 6.34 9.73
C PRO A 82 2.97 7.18 10.30
N GLU A 83 3.00 7.43 11.60
CA GLU A 83 4.07 8.20 12.23
C GLU A 83 5.43 7.50 12.14
N CYS A 84 5.50 6.21 12.45
CA CYS A 84 6.72 5.43 12.32
C CYS A 84 7.27 5.45 10.88
N MET A 85 6.37 5.39 9.88
CA MET A 85 6.76 5.44 8.47
C MET A 85 7.23 6.84 8.05
N ARG A 86 6.53 7.91 8.50
CA ARG A 86 6.96 9.30 8.29
C ARG A 86 8.35 9.53 8.85
N ASP A 87 8.59 9.16 10.10
CA ASP A 87 9.87 9.40 10.77
C ASP A 87 11.01 8.67 10.06
N SER A 88 10.73 7.46 9.54
CA SER A 88 11.69 6.70 8.74
C SER A 88 12.01 7.36 7.39
N LEU A 89 11.01 7.96 6.72
CA LEU A 89 11.20 8.67 5.45
C LEU A 89 11.93 10.00 5.67
N VAL A 90 11.58 10.73 6.73
CA VAL A 90 12.26 11.99 7.09
C VAL A 90 13.73 11.75 7.42
N ALA A 91 14.05 10.68 8.16
CA ALA A 91 15.43 10.29 8.46
C ALA A 91 16.24 9.93 7.19
N ARG A 92 15.57 9.65 6.06
CA ARG A 92 16.18 9.37 4.74
C ARG A 92 16.16 10.57 3.79
N GLY A 93 15.77 11.74 4.29
CA GLY A 93 15.82 13.00 3.55
C GLY A 93 14.56 13.35 2.76
N VAL A 94 13.43 12.65 2.95
CA VAL A 94 12.14 13.08 2.41
C VAL A 94 11.62 14.22 3.31
N PRO A 95 11.32 15.43 2.76
CA PRO A 95 10.85 16.54 3.55
C PRO A 95 9.52 16.25 4.25
N ALA A 96 9.39 16.63 5.52
CA ALA A 96 8.16 16.38 6.29
C ALA A 96 6.92 17.03 5.65
N ASN A 97 7.08 18.19 4.98
CA ASN A 97 5.99 18.88 4.27
C ASN A 97 5.54 18.16 2.97
N ALA A 98 6.29 17.18 2.50
CA ALA A 98 5.88 16.30 1.40
C ALA A 98 5.04 15.10 1.87
N ILE A 99 4.88 14.92 3.20
CA ILE A 99 4.23 13.75 3.78
C ILE A 99 2.91 14.15 4.44
N THR A 100 1.85 13.44 4.14
CA THR A 100 0.52 13.54 4.78
C THR A 100 0.19 12.21 5.44
N LEU A 101 -0.43 12.23 6.62
CA LEU A 101 -0.78 11.03 7.37
C LEU A 101 -2.28 10.78 7.34
N ASP A 102 -2.66 9.52 7.07
CA ASP A 102 -4.01 8.97 7.25
C ASP A 102 -3.95 7.85 8.28
N GLY A 103 -4.37 8.15 9.50
CA GLY A 103 -4.40 7.20 10.62
C GLY A 103 -5.57 6.22 10.60
N LYS A 104 -6.51 6.36 9.64
CA LYS A 104 -7.70 5.52 9.51
C LYS A 104 -7.59 4.44 8.43
N GLY A 105 -6.38 4.19 7.95
CA GLY A 105 -6.06 3.17 6.96
C GLY A 105 -5.87 1.76 7.54
N TYR A 106 -6.64 1.36 8.55
CA TYR A 106 -6.54 0.06 9.23
C TYR A 106 -6.86 -1.16 8.33
N ARG A 107 -7.46 -0.94 7.16
CA ARG A 107 -7.69 -1.94 6.10
C ARG A 107 -7.35 -1.34 4.74
N THR A 108 -6.89 -2.17 3.80
CA THR A 108 -6.56 -1.73 2.43
C THR A 108 -7.72 -0.98 1.77
N ILE A 109 -8.96 -1.46 1.95
CA ILE A 109 -10.16 -0.81 1.42
C ILE A 109 -10.31 0.61 1.99
N CYS A 110 -10.04 0.80 3.29
CA CYS A 110 -10.10 2.13 3.92
C CYS A 110 -9.03 3.06 3.34
N SER A 111 -7.80 2.56 3.13
CA SER A 111 -6.71 3.36 2.55
C SER A 111 -7.06 3.90 1.15
N VAL A 112 -7.59 3.06 0.25
CA VAL A 112 -7.95 3.52 -1.10
C VAL A 112 -9.18 4.41 -1.12
N VAL A 113 -10.17 4.13 -0.26
CA VAL A 113 -11.36 4.99 -0.10
C VAL A 113 -10.97 6.35 0.46
N ASN A 114 -10.15 6.40 1.52
CA ASN A 114 -9.69 7.65 2.11
C ASN A 114 -8.88 8.47 1.10
N ALA A 115 -7.95 7.84 0.37
CA ALA A 115 -7.18 8.52 -0.67
C ALA A 115 -8.09 9.26 -1.67
N ASN A 116 -9.15 8.61 -2.13
CA ASN A 116 -10.09 9.22 -3.08
C ASN A 116 -11.12 10.15 -2.40
N LYS A 117 -11.87 9.67 -1.39
CA LYS A 117 -13.02 10.39 -0.84
C LYS A 117 -12.63 11.47 0.19
N VAL A 118 -11.58 11.25 0.99
CA VAL A 118 -11.15 12.19 2.04
C VAL A 118 -10.07 13.14 1.50
N TYR A 119 -9.09 12.61 0.78
CA TYR A 119 -7.96 13.40 0.26
C TYR A 119 -8.15 13.87 -1.19
N GLY A 120 -9.25 13.52 -1.84
CA GLY A 120 -9.63 14.01 -3.18
C GLY A 120 -8.71 13.51 -4.31
N LEU A 121 -7.98 12.41 -4.10
CA LEU A 121 -7.02 11.91 -5.10
C LEU A 121 -7.74 11.11 -6.18
N LYS A 122 -7.67 11.59 -7.42
CA LYS A 122 -8.14 10.86 -8.61
C LYS A 122 -7.01 10.07 -9.30
N SER A 123 -5.78 10.51 -9.11
CA SER A 123 -4.59 9.89 -9.70
C SER A 123 -3.53 9.71 -8.63
N PHE A 124 -3.07 8.48 -8.40
CA PHE A 124 -2.05 8.17 -7.40
C PHE A 124 -1.35 6.84 -7.66
N THR A 125 -0.14 6.71 -7.11
CA THR A 125 0.65 5.48 -7.18
C THR A 125 0.61 4.76 -5.84
N ILE A 126 0.04 3.56 -5.79
CA ILE A 126 0.02 2.73 -4.58
C ILE A 126 1.41 2.13 -4.37
N ILE A 127 1.91 2.17 -3.12
CA ILE A 127 3.24 1.69 -2.77
C ILE A 127 3.13 0.63 -1.67
N SER A 128 3.36 -0.63 -2.05
CA SER A 128 3.33 -1.78 -1.14
C SER A 128 3.95 -3.01 -1.81
N GLN A 129 3.87 -4.19 -1.18
CA GLN A 129 4.23 -5.45 -1.84
C GLN A 129 3.22 -5.82 -2.92
N LYS A 130 3.67 -6.52 -3.96
CA LYS A 130 2.90 -6.88 -5.16
C LYS A 130 1.50 -7.40 -4.83
N PHE A 131 1.39 -8.41 -3.96
CA PHE A 131 0.10 -9.00 -3.60
C PHE A 131 -0.90 -7.99 -3.00
N HIS A 132 -0.37 -7.02 -2.24
CA HIS A 132 -1.15 -5.97 -1.59
C HIS A 132 -1.56 -4.89 -2.61
N ASN A 133 -0.64 -4.52 -3.53
CA ASN A 133 -0.89 -3.60 -4.63
C ASN A 133 -1.99 -4.10 -5.56
N GLU A 134 -1.92 -5.37 -5.99
CA GLU A 134 -2.94 -6.00 -6.82
C GLU A 134 -4.33 -5.93 -6.18
N ARG A 135 -4.42 -6.23 -4.88
CA ARG A 135 -5.68 -6.16 -4.15
C ARG A 135 -6.18 -4.72 -3.99
N ALA A 136 -5.29 -3.77 -3.74
CA ALA A 136 -5.66 -2.36 -3.57
C ALA A 136 -6.18 -1.77 -4.89
N ILE A 137 -5.56 -2.07 -6.03
CA ILE A 137 -6.05 -1.68 -7.37
C ILE A 137 -7.45 -2.26 -7.61
N TYR A 138 -7.62 -3.56 -7.38
CA TYR A 138 -8.92 -4.21 -7.56
C TYR A 138 -10.03 -3.54 -6.73
N GLN A 139 -9.74 -3.24 -5.46
CA GLN A 139 -10.70 -2.55 -4.58
C GLN A 139 -11.03 -1.15 -5.07
N ALA A 140 -10.03 -0.35 -5.45
CA ALA A 140 -10.25 1.01 -5.93
C ALA A 140 -11.17 1.06 -7.16
N GLU A 141 -10.96 0.16 -8.11
CA GLU A 141 -11.75 0.12 -9.35
C GLU A 141 -13.17 -0.44 -9.15
N HIS A 142 -13.37 -1.39 -8.22
CA HIS A 142 -14.66 -2.07 -8.04
C HIS A 142 -15.55 -1.44 -6.97
N LEU A 143 -15.06 -0.42 -6.24
CA LEU A 143 -15.85 0.38 -5.31
C LEU A 143 -16.51 1.61 -5.96
N GLY A 144 -16.36 1.79 -7.27
CA GLY A 144 -16.87 2.96 -7.97
C GLY A 144 -16.20 4.26 -7.52
N LEU A 145 -14.92 4.20 -7.15
CA LEU A 145 -14.14 5.40 -6.85
C LEU A 145 -13.84 6.14 -8.15
N ASP A 146 -13.84 7.48 -8.06
CA ASP A 146 -13.48 8.35 -9.18
C ASP A 146 -11.94 8.41 -9.32
N VAL A 147 -11.38 7.38 -9.95
CA VAL A 147 -9.93 7.24 -10.20
C VAL A 147 -9.62 7.22 -11.69
N GLU A 148 -8.69 8.06 -12.12
CA GLU A 148 -8.32 8.27 -13.52
C GLU A 148 -7.01 7.55 -13.88
N ASN A 149 -5.95 7.77 -13.09
CA ASN A 149 -4.63 7.18 -13.30
C ASN A 149 -4.18 6.45 -12.02
N LEU A 150 -4.56 5.19 -11.93
CA LEU A 150 -4.23 4.30 -10.83
C LEU A 150 -3.17 3.31 -11.26
N GLN A 151 -2.05 3.32 -10.56
CA GLN A 151 -0.97 2.37 -10.75
C GLN A 151 -0.33 2.01 -9.40
N ALA A 152 0.54 1.00 -9.39
CA ALA A 152 1.23 0.61 -8.18
C ALA A 152 2.71 0.29 -8.43
N TYR A 153 3.54 0.60 -7.42
CA TYR A 153 4.95 0.26 -7.40
C TYR A 153 5.23 -0.79 -6.33
N ASN A 154 5.95 -1.84 -6.72
CA ASN A 154 6.21 -2.98 -5.88
C ASN A 154 7.41 -2.78 -4.97
N ALA A 155 7.18 -2.68 -3.68
CA ALA A 155 8.22 -2.90 -2.70
C ALA A 155 8.74 -4.35 -2.76
N LYS A 156 10.02 -4.55 -2.48
CA LYS A 156 10.66 -5.88 -2.45
C LYS A 156 9.90 -6.83 -1.52
N MET A 157 9.92 -8.11 -1.86
CA MET A 157 9.36 -9.17 -1.01
C MET A 157 10.46 -9.72 -0.10
N PRO A 158 10.25 -9.80 1.23
CA PRO A 158 11.21 -10.42 2.12
C PRO A 158 11.38 -11.90 1.83
N LYS A 159 12.63 -12.38 1.83
CA LYS A 159 12.94 -13.82 1.72
C LYS A 159 12.91 -14.46 3.11
N SER A 160 11.72 -14.80 3.61
CA SER A 160 11.58 -15.40 4.93
C SER A 160 10.37 -16.34 5.00
N ARG A 161 10.37 -17.27 5.95
CA ARG A 161 9.22 -18.14 6.24
C ARG A 161 7.94 -17.33 6.53
N ARG A 162 8.09 -16.18 7.18
CA ARG A 162 6.97 -15.27 7.46
C ARG A 162 6.38 -14.68 6.18
N ALA A 163 7.20 -14.34 5.20
CA ALA A 163 6.74 -13.84 3.92
C ALA A 163 5.93 -14.90 3.16
N PHE A 164 6.35 -16.16 3.22
CA PHE A 164 5.59 -17.30 2.67
C PHE A 164 4.22 -17.44 3.32
N LEU A 165 4.14 -17.40 4.66
CA LEU A 165 2.87 -17.45 5.38
C LEU A 165 1.97 -16.23 5.07
N THR A 166 2.55 -15.07 4.86
CA THR A 166 1.82 -13.86 4.43
C THR A 166 1.20 -14.06 3.05
N THR A 167 1.91 -14.71 2.12
CA THR A 167 1.38 -15.04 0.80
C THR A 167 0.17 -15.98 0.90
N ILE A 168 0.25 -17.02 1.73
CA ILE A 168 -0.89 -17.92 1.97
C ILE A 168 -2.08 -17.14 2.55
N ARG A 169 -1.85 -16.31 3.57
CA ARG A 169 -2.90 -15.47 4.16
C ARG A 169 -3.56 -14.57 3.12
N GLU A 170 -2.81 -14.09 2.14
CA GLU A 170 -3.33 -13.23 1.09
C GLU A 170 -4.37 -13.91 0.20
N TYR A 171 -4.22 -15.21 -0.07
CA TYR A 171 -5.26 -15.95 -0.78
C TYR A 171 -6.62 -15.90 -0.07
N PHE A 172 -6.62 -16.03 1.26
CA PHE A 172 -7.85 -15.89 2.07
C PHE A 172 -8.33 -14.43 2.14
N ALA A 173 -7.42 -13.47 2.23
CA ALA A 173 -7.75 -12.05 2.23
C ALA A 173 -8.45 -11.63 0.92
N ARG A 174 -8.05 -12.19 -0.22
CA ARG A 174 -8.69 -11.94 -1.52
C ARG A 174 -10.11 -12.51 -1.57
N VAL A 175 -10.34 -13.72 -1.04
CA VAL A 175 -11.71 -14.27 -0.93
C VAL A 175 -12.57 -13.37 -0.05
N LYS A 176 -12.07 -12.98 1.13
CA LYS A 176 -12.77 -12.06 2.03
C LYS A 176 -13.06 -10.72 1.36
N MET A 177 -12.15 -10.19 0.56
CA MET A 177 -12.33 -8.95 -0.19
C MET A 177 -13.55 -9.00 -1.12
N PHE A 178 -13.76 -10.10 -1.86
CA PHE A 178 -14.96 -10.25 -2.71
C PHE A 178 -16.24 -10.20 -1.89
N TYR A 179 -16.22 -10.82 -0.71
CA TYR A 179 -17.36 -10.76 0.22
C TYR A 179 -17.57 -9.33 0.74
N ASP A 180 -16.50 -8.66 1.17
CA ASP A 180 -16.55 -7.27 1.64
C ASP A 180 -17.11 -6.33 0.54
N LEU A 181 -16.65 -6.46 -0.71
CA LEU A 181 -17.12 -5.63 -1.83
C LEU A 181 -18.60 -5.83 -2.15
N PHE A 182 -19.15 -7.00 -1.91
CA PHE A 182 -20.58 -7.26 -2.07
C PHE A 182 -21.43 -6.47 -1.05
N TRP A 183 -20.92 -6.27 0.18
CA TRP A 183 -21.62 -5.57 1.25
C TRP A 183 -21.32 -4.05 1.30
N PHE A 184 -20.27 -3.57 0.64
CA PHE A 184 -19.92 -2.15 0.57
C PHE A 184 -20.54 -1.40 -0.64
N LYS A 185 -21.28 -2.10 -1.49
CA LYS A 185 -22.11 -1.51 -2.53
C LYS A 185 -23.50 -1.15 -1.99
#